data_25346b4dc401f18b0d0d4e10dde75248
#
_entry.id   25346b4dc401f18b0d0d4e10dde75248
#
_cell.length_a   1.000
_cell.length_b   1.000
_cell.length_c   1.000
_cell.angle_alpha   90.00
_cell.angle_beta   90.00
_cell.angle_gamma   90.00
#
_symmetry.space_group_name_H-M   'P 1'
#
loop_
_entity.id
_entity.type
_entity.pdbx_description
1 polymer ?
#
loop_
_entity_poly.entity_id
_entity_poly.type
_entity_poly.pdbx_seq_one_letter_code
_entity_poly.pdbx_strand_id
1 'polypeptide(L)'
;MPMVIIKTQWPHSASEEVGKAYLEVMKKYPVDKSLYKAAVSACIKATNDGFKSLAVDDVKEGKLQESLDLVYRRMLMFGNLVKDLRYEIEVYMSGTEAMPMIGLQMPE
;
A
#
# COMPACT_ATOMS: atom_id res chain seq x y z
N MET A 1 -8.84 -4.19 -13.11
CA MET A 1 -8.95 -3.40 -11.88
C MET A 1 -7.58 -2.83 -11.54
N PRO A 2 -7.48 -1.55 -11.18
CA PRO A 2 -6.17 -0.96 -10.92
C PRO A 2 -5.54 -1.52 -9.65
N MET A 3 -4.20 -1.42 -9.59
CA MET A 3 -3.42 -1.88 -8.46
C MET A 3 -2.85 -0.67 -7.72
N VAL A 4 -3.06 -0.60 -6.43
CA VAL A 4 -2.45 0.42 -5.58
C VAL A 4 -1.30 -0.24 -4.83
N ILE A 5 -0.10 0.33 -5.01
CA ILE A 5 1.10 -0.20 -4.39
C ILE A 5 1.57 0.79 -3.33
N ILE A 6 1.73 0.31 -2.12
CA ILE A 6 2.18 1.11 -0.99
C ILE A 6 3.57 0.61 -0.59
N LYS A 7 4.57 1.48 -0.73
CA LYS A 7 5.95 1.20 -0.33
C LYS A 7 6.28 2.07 0.87
N THR A 8 6.82 1.46 1.92
CA THR A 8 7.26 2.19 3.11
C THR A 8 8.68 1.81 3.45
N GLN A 9 9.38 2.74 4.08
CA GLN A 9 10.72 2.46 4.59
C GLN A 9 10.98 3.26 5.85
N TRP A 10 11.78 2.69 6.74
CA TRP A 10 12.13 3.32 8.01
C TRP A 10 13.49 2.81 8.51
N PRO A 11 14.22 3.62 9.28
CA PRO A 11 15.49 3.17 9.84
C PRO A 11 15.30 2.10 10.92
N HIS A 12 16.35 1.31 11.16
CA HIS A 12 16.28 0.23 12.16
C HIS A 12 15.82 0.73 13.54
N SER A 13 16.24 1.92 13.93
CA SER A 13 15.91 2.49 15.23
C SER A 13 14.43 2.84 15.40
N ALA A 14 13.69 2.96 14.32
CA ALA A 14 12.25 3.32 14.35
C ALA A 14 11.31 2.13 14.36
N SER A 15 11.83 0.89 14.30
CA SER A 15 10.99 -0.30 14.14
C SER A 15 9.92 -0.47 15.22
N GLU A 16 10.24 -0.18 16.46
CA GLU A 16 9.25 -0.29 17.54
C GLU A 16 8.14 0.76 17.38
N GLU A 17 8.51 1.99 17.04
CA GLU A 17 7.53 3.06 16.78
C GLU A 17 6.62 2.71 15.60
N VAL A 18 7.22 2.14 14.55
CA VAL A 18 6.47 1.71 13.36
C VAL A 18 5.43 0.67 13.73
N GLY A 19 5.80 -0.32 14.53
CA GLY A 19 4.87 -1.36 14.99
C GLY A 19 3.69 -0.79 15.76
N LYS A 20 3.97 0.10 16.70
CA LYS A 20 2.92 0.75 17.50
C LYS A 20 2.03 1.64 16.64
N ALA A 21 2.64 2.44 15.77
CA ALA A 21 1.90 3.33 14.87
C ALA A 21 1.01 2.54 13.91
N TYR A 22 1.51 1.41 13.39
CA TYR A 22 0.74 0.54 12.51
C TYR A 22 -0.56 0.08 13.16
N LEU A 23 -0.48 -0.35 14.41
CA LEU A 23 -1.66 -0.81 15.15
C LEU A 23 -2.69 0.32 15.32
N GLU A 24 -2.23 1.53 15.62
CA GLU A 24 -3.11 2.69 15.76
C GLU A 24 -3.76 3.08 14.43
N VAL A 25 -2.97 3.08 13.35
CA VAL A 25 -3.47 3.42 12.02
C VAL A 25 -4.54 2.43 11.59
N MET A 26 -4.30 1.13 11.76
CA MET A 26 -5.25 0.11 11.36
C MET A 26 -6.50 0.07 12.25
N LYS A 27 -6.38 0.53 13.48
CA LYS A 27 -7.53 0.68 14.37
C LYS A 27 -8.44 1.80 13.92
N LYS A 28 -7.87 2.93 13.49
CA LYS A 28 -8.65 4.07 13.02
C LYS A 28 -9.17 3.89 11.60
N TYR A 29 -8.36 3.27 10.73
CA TYR A 29 -8.70 3.05 9.32
C TYR A 29 -8.57 1.57 8.98
N PRO A 30 -9.52 0.73 9.43
CA PRO A 30 -9.41 -0.71 9.21
C PRO A 30 -9.56 -1.10 7.74
N VAL A 31 -9.24 -2.35 7.45
CA VAL A 31 -9.39 -2.92 6.11
C VAL A 31 -10.85 -2.82 5.69
N ASP A 32 -11.07 -2.35 4.46
CA ASP A 32 -12.40 -2.26 3.87
C ASP A 32 -12.47 -3.15 2.63
N LYS A 33 -13.03 -4.33 2.80
CA LYS A 33 -13.14 -5.33 1.73
C LYS A 33 -14.10 -4.93 0.62
N SER A 34 -14.91 -3.90 0.83
CA SER A 34 -15.79 -3.38 -0.22
C SER A 34 -15.03 -2.58 -1.25
N LEU A 35 -13.83 -2.10 -0.92
CA LEU A 35 -13.03 -1.25 -1.79
C LEU A 35 -11.94 -2.01 -2.54
N TYR A 36 -11.29 -2.96 -1.88
CA TYR A 36 -10.16 -3.67 -2.46
C TYR A 36 -9.96 -5.03 -1.83
N LYS A 37 -9.16 -5.84 -2.52
CA LYS A 37 -8.66 -7.11 -2.02
C LYS A 37 -7.14 -7.02 -1.97
N ALA A 38 -6.54 -7.43 -0.86
CA ALA A 38 -5.09 -7.45 -0.75
C ALA A 38 -4.52 -8.51 -1.69
N ALA A 39 -3.84 -8.07 -2.75
CA ALA A 39 -3.13 -8.98 -3.65
C ALA A 39 -1.84 -9.43 -3.00
N VAL A 40 -1.17 -8.51 -2.31
CA VAL A 40 0.00 -8.82 -1.49
C VAL A 40 -0.21 -8.12 -0.15
N SER A 41 -0.37 -8.88 0.91
CA SER A 41 -0.39 -8.34 2.26
C SER A 41 0.99 -7.75 2.56
N ALA A 42 1.06 -6.79 3.46
CA ALA A 42 2.31 -6.13 3.77
C ALA A 42 3.43 -7.15 4.02
N CYS A 43 4.48 -7.08 3.24
CA CYS A 43 5.68 -7.88 3.43
C CYS A 43 6.87 -6.95 3.65
N ILE A 44 7.84 -7.41 4.42
CA ILE A 44 8.91 -6.58 4.92
C ILE A 44 10.26 -7.23 4.64
N LYS A 45 11.23 -6.43 4.21
CA LYS A 45 12.61 -6.90 4.11
C LYS A 45 13.54 -5.99 4.89
N ALA A 46 14.60 -6.58 5.41
CA ALA A 46 15.67 -5.83 6.07
C ALA A 46 16.70 -5.37 5.03
N THR A 47 17.23 -4.17 5.21
CA THR A 47 18.31 -3.62 4.39
C THR A 47 19.39 -3.07 5.32
N ASN A 48 20.52 -2.66 4.75
CA ASN A 48 21.57 -2.03 5.53
C ASN A 48 21.11 -0.73 6.21
N ASP A 49 20.19 -0.02 5.56
CA ASP A 49 19.72 1.29 6.04
C ASP A 49 18.47 1.20 6.91
N GLY A 50 17.85 0.04 7.01
CA GLY A 50 16.62 -0.14 7.77
C GLY A 50 15.71 -1.18 7.15
N PHE A 51 14.42 -0.96 7.26
CA PHE A 51 13.42 -1.88 6.72
C PHE A 51 12.65 -1.24 5.58
N LYS A 52 12.21 -2.07 4.64
CA LYS A 52 11.31 -1.67 3.58
C LYS A 52 10.12 -2.60 3.56
N SER A 53 8.93 -2.05 3.37
CA SER A 53 7.73 -2.87 3.22
C SER A 53 7.03 -2.58 1.90
N LEU A 54 6.27 -3.55 1.45
CA LEU A 54 5.49 -3.49 0.23
C LEU A 54 4.12 -4.10 0.48
N ALA A 55 3.09 -3.41 0.05
CA ALA A 55 1.73 -3.94 0.03
C ALA A 55 1.10 -3.62 -1.31
N VAL A 56 0.29 -4.52 -1.83
CA VAL A 56 -0.40 -4.32 -3.11
C VAL A 56 -1.88 -4.59 -2.91
N ASP A 57 -2.71 -3.61 -3.24
CA ASP A 57 -4.16 -3.72 -3.18
C ASP A 57 -4.72 -3.82 -4.60
N ASP A 58 -5.52 -4.85 -4.85
CA ASP A 58 -6.27 -5.01 -6.08
C ASP A 58 -7.61 -4.31 -5.87
N VAL A 59 -7.76 -3.14 -6.49
CA VAL A 59 -8.90 -2.27 -6.25
C VAL A 59 -10.10 -2.73 -7.05
N LYS A 60 -11.25 -2.79 -6.41
CA LYS A 60 -12.50 -3.17 -7.06
C LYS A 60 -12.96 -2.12 -8.04
N GLU A 61 -13.69 -2.54 -9.05
CA GLU A 61 -14.18 -1.68 -10.11
C GLU A 61 -14.96 -0.49 -9.54
N GLY A 62 -14.60 0.72 -10.00
CA GLY A 62 -15.26 1.95 -9.58
C GLY A 62 -14.86 2.45 -8.20
N LYS A 63 -13.90 1.79 -7.53
CA LYS A 63 -13.54 2.11 -6.14
C LYS A 63 -12.15 2.73 -5.97
N LEU A 64 -11.50 3.12 -7.06
CA LEU A 64 -10.14 3.65 -6.98
C LEU A 64 -10.05 4.91 -6.12
N GLN A 65 -10.95 5.87 -6.31
CA GLN A 65 -10.92 7.12 -5.56
C GLN A 65 -11.08 6.88 -4.06
N GLU A 66 -12.03 6.03 -3.69
CA GLU A 66 -12.29 5.70 -2.29
C GLU A 66 -11.13 4.93 -1.67
N SER A 67 -10.52 4.01 -2.45
CA SER A 67 -9.36 3.25 -1.99
C SER A 67 -8.16 4.15 -1.78
N LEU A 68 -7.90 5.09 -2.70
CA LEU A 68 -6.83 6.05 -2.55
C LEU A 68 -7.05 6.96 -1.34
N ASP A 69 -8.29 7.43 -1.14
CA ASP A 69 -8.60 8.24 0.03
C ASP A 69 -8.23 7.51 1.32
N LEU A 70 -8.60 6.23 1.42
CA LEU A 70 -8.28 5.42 2.59
C LEU A 70 -6.77 5.26 2.78
N VAL A 71 -6.05 4.92 1.70
CA VAL A 71 -4.60 4.72 1.74
C VAL A 71 -3.87 6.01 2.13
N TYR A 72 -4.24 7.13 1.51
CA TYR A 72 -3.62 8.42 1.83
C TYR A 72 -3.87 8.81 3.29
N ARG A 73 -5.08 8.61 3.81
CA ARG A 73 -5.38 8.90 5.20
C ARG A 73 -4.53 8.06 6.15
N ARG A 74 -4.39 6.77 5.85
CA ARG A 74 -3.54 5.87 6.63
C ARG A 74 -2.09 6.36 6.63
N MET A 75 -1.56 6.67 5.46
CA MET A 75 -0.14 7.02 5.35
C MET A 75 0.17 8.40 5.92
N LEU A 76 -0.75 9.36 5.80
CA LEU A 76 -0.59 10.66 6.43
C LEU A 76 -0.54 10.51 7.96
N MET A 77 -1.43 9.72 8.52
CA MET A 77 -1.39 9.45 9.95
C MET A 77 -0.11 8.74 10.36
N PHE A 78 0.29 7.73 9.59
CA PHE A 78 1.50 6.97 9.83
C PHE A 78 2.74 7.88 9.84
N GLY A 79 2.86 8.75 8.83
CA GLY A 79 3.96 9.69 8.73
C GLY A 79 3.99 10.71 9.87
N ASN A 80 2.82 11.07 10.40
CA ASN A 80 2.75 11.96 11.56
C ASN A 80 3.16 11.27 12.86
N LEU A 81 2.93 9.96 12.96
CA LEU A 81 3.27 9.20 14.17
C LEU A 81 4.74 8.77 14.19
N VAL A 82 5.36 8.58 13.03
CA VAL A 82 6.75 8.12 12.93
C VAL A 82 7.55 9.11 12.10
N LYS A 83 8.45 9.84 12.76
CA LYS A 83 9.20 10.95 12.18
C LYS A 83 10.02 10.56 10.95
N ASP A 84 10.69 9.42 10.98
CA ASP A 84 11.61 9.01 9.93
C ASP A 84 11.00 8.03 8.92
N LEU A 85 9.68 7.88 8.93
CA LEU A 85 8.99 7.03 7.98
C LEU A 85 8.92 7.73 6.63
N ARG A 86 9.29 6.99 5.58
CA ARG A 86 9.12 7.43 4.20
C ARG A 86 8.17 6.47 3.50
N TYR A 87 7.36 6.99 2.60
CA TYR A 87 6.43 6.16 1.86
C TYR A 87 6.18 6.70 0.46
N GLU A 88 5.75 5.79 -0.41
CA GLU A 88 5.27 6.12 -1.75
C GLU A 88 3.98 5.35 -1.98
N ILE A 89 3.04 6.01 -2.66
CA ILE A 89 1.78 5.41 -3.06
C ILE A 89 1.73 5.48 -4.57
N GLU A 90 1.65 4.31 -5.23
CA GLU A 90 1.67 4.21 -6.68
C GLU A 90 0.40 3.53 -7.16
N VAL A 91 -0.11 3.98 -8.31
CA VAL A 91 -1.27 3.36 -8.96
C VAL A 91 -0.82 2.80 -10.29
N TYR A 92 -1.03 1.51 -10.50
CA TYR A 92 -0.72 0.85 -11.74
C TYR A 92 -1.98 0.24 -12.34
N MET A 93 -2.03 0.16 -13.66
CA MET A 93 -3.03 -0.66 -14.32
C MET A 93 -2.60 -2.13 -14.19
N SER A 94 -3.56 -3.02 -13.96
CA SER A 94 -3.26 -4.44 -14.02
C SER A 94 -2.86 -4.81 -15.46
N GLY A 95 -2.10 -5.90 -15.62
CA GLY A 95 -1.75 -6.37 -16.96
C GLY A 95 -2.99 -6.69 -17.77
N THR A 96 -4.02 -7.24 -17.13
CA THR A 96 -5.30 -7.56 -17.78
C THR A 96 -5.96 -6.30 -18.35
N GLU A 97 -5.83 -5.15 -17.68
CA GLU A 97 -6.39 -3.88 -18.17
C GLU A 97 -5.48 -3.20 -19.20
N ALA A 98 -4.17 -3.28 -19.00
CA ALA A 98 -3.21 -2.57 -19.85
C ALA A 98 -2.93 -3.24 -21.18
N MET A 99 -2.83 -4.57 -21.20
CA MET A 99 -2.45 -5.30 -22.41
C MET A 99 -3.41 -5.12 -23.59
N PRO A 100 -4.74 -5.07 -23.38
CA PRO A 100 -5.66 -4.81 -24.50
C PRO A 100 -5.43 -3.47 -25.18
N MET A 101 -4.86 -2.48 -24.51
CA MET A 101 -4.58 -1.17 -25.09
C MET A 101 -3.53 -1.23 -26.19
N ILE A 102 -2.69 -2.27 -26.18
CA ILE A 102 -1.66 -2.50 -27.20
C ILE A 102 -1.97 -3.75 -28.01
N GLY A 103 -3.23 -4.23 -27.96
CA GLY A 103 -3.67 -5.35 -28.78
C GLY A 103 -3.24 -6.72 -28.29
N LEU A 104 -2.84 -6.86 -27.02
CA LEU A 104 -2.39 -8.12 -26.45
C LEU A 104 -3.32 -8.60 -25.35
N GLN A 105 -3.16 -9.86 -24.95
CA GLN A 105 -3.86 -10.43 -23.81
C GLN A 105 -2.85 -10.99 -22.82
N MET A 106 -3.19 -10.88 -21.51
CA MET A 106 -2.37 -11.51 -20.49
C MET A 106 -2.53 -13.03 -20.58
N PRO A 107 -1.42 -13.76 -20.55
CA PRO A 107 -1.48 -15.22 -20.44
C PRO A 107 -2.07 -15.59 -19.06
N GLU A 108 -2.84 -16.64 -19.05
CA GLU A 108 -3.45 -17.15 -17.82
C GLU A 108 -2.65 -18.30 -17.22
#